data_69529086e4c5f38926138255dfdbe12d
#
_entry.id   69529086e4c5f38926138255dfdbe12d
#
_cell.length_a   1.000
_cell.length_b   1.000
_cell.length_c   1.000
_cell.angle_alpha   90.00
_cell.angle_beta   90.00
_cell.angle_gamma   90.00
#
_symmetry.space_group_name_H-M   'P 1'
#
loop_
_entity.id
_entity.type
_entity.pdbx_description
1 polymer ?
#
loop_
_entity_poly.entity_id
_entity_poly.type
_entity_poly.pdbx_seq_one_letter_code
_entity_poly.pdbx_strand_id
1 'polypeptide(L)'
;MLYIAPSLLAADFSDLRNEITRMEDSGANYLHLDVMDGHFVPNISFGAGLISCIRPHTNLFFDVHLMISDPLKYVDSFIKAGADIITFHYESVEDPMATLKAIKAKEIPCGIAISPKTPAEVLFPFVGVADMLVVMTVEPGFGGQSLIPECLDKVRAIRRYAQSQGIDIKLEVDGGIGEDNASYCTEAGANILVAGSALFKTKRPRSVMAAMREAAVEHPFIG
;
A
#
# COMPACT_ATOMS: atom_id res chain seq x y z
N MET A 1 -7.78 -3.98 -13.74
CA MET A 1 -7.43 -2.52 -13.74
C MET A 1 -6.27 -2.32 -12.79
N LEU A 2 -5.24 -1.54 -13.17
CA LEU A 2 -4.11 -1.20 -12.31
C LEU A 2 -4.36 0.13 -11.60
N TYR A 3 -4.14 0.16 -10.29
CA TYR A 3 -4.16 1.37 -9.46
C TYR A 3 -2.74 1.78 -9.09
N ILE A 4 -2.48 3.08 -9.07
CA ILE A 4 -1.20 3.66 -8.65
C ILE A 4 -1.43 4.49 -7.40
N ALA A 5 -0.63 4.20 -6.38
CA ALA A 5 -0.68 4.78 -5.05
C ALA A 5 0.64 5.52 -4.75
N PRO A 6 0.76 6.83 -5.01
CA PRO A 6 1.92 7.59 -4.57
C PRO A 6 2.07 7.54 -3.05
N SER A 7 3.26 7.12 -2.55
CA SER A 7 3.57 7.14 -1.11
C SER A 7 3.99 8.55 -0.68
N LEU A 8 3.17 9.14 0.19
CA LEU A 8 3.38 10.49 0.73
C LEU A 8 4.72 10.63 1.48
N LEU A 9 5.28 9.53 1.96
CA LEU A 9 6.58 9.51 2.66
C LEU A 9 7.72 10.10 1.82
N ALA A 10 7.59 10.08 0.48
CA ALA A 10 8.60 10.63 -0.44
C ALA A 10 8.35 12.07 -0.88
N ALA A 11 7.25 12.69 -0.42
CA ALA A 11 6.87 14.06 -0.77
C ALA A 11 7.70 15.11 -0.02
N ASP A 12 7.67 16.35 -0.51
CA ASP A 12 8.13 17.51 0.26
C ASP A 12 7.05 17.89 1.30
N PHE A 13 7.30 17.56 2.56
CA PHE A 13 6.36 17.84 3.66
C PHE A 13 6.14 19.34 3.92
N SER A 14 7.02 20.20 3.42
CA SER A 14 6.84 21.65 3.51
C SER A 14 5.79 22.19 2.53
N ASP A 15 5.41 21.38 1.50
CA ASP A 15 4.48 21.80 0.44
C ASP A 15 3.49 20.69 0.04
N LEU A 16 2.97 19.97 1.02
CA LEU A 16 2.12 18.79 0.82
C LEU A 16 0.90 19.05 -0.08
N ARG A 17 0.26 20.21 0.02
CA ARG A 17 -0.89 20.53 -0.82
C ARG A 17 -0.53 20.46 -2.31
N ASN A 18 0.54 21.13 -2.72
CA ASN A 18 0.95 21.14 -4.12
C ASN A 18 1.46 19.75 -4.57
N GLU A 19 2.18 19.06 -3.71
CA GLU A 19 2.64 17.68 -3.97
C GLU A 19 1.47 16.72 -4.22
N ILE A 20 0.43 16.76 -3.38
CA ILE A 20 -0.76 15.91 -3.52
C ILE A 20 -1.54 16.29 -4.78
N THR A 21 -1.79 17.60 -5.01
CA THR A 21 -2.46 18.06 -6.23
C THR A 21 -1.71 17.61 -7.48
N ARG A 22 -0.38 17.68 -7.49
CA ARG A 22 0.46 17.23 -8.59
C ARG A 22 0.31 15.72 -8.86
N MET A 23 0.16 14.90 -7.82
CA MET A 23 -0.08 13.46 -7.98
C MET A 23 -1.49 13.17 -8.50
N GLU A 24 -2.51 13.85 -7.95
CA GLU A 24 -3.90 13.72 -8.38
C GLU A 24 -4.07 14.13 -9.86
N ASP A 25 -3.54 15.29 -10.24
CA ASP A 25 -3.54 15.79 -11.62
C ASP A 25 -2.76 14.87 -12.59
N SER A 26 -1.78 14.12 -12.07
CA SER A 26 -1.02 13.15 -12.85
C SER A 26 -1.73 11.82 -13.05
N GLY A 27 -2.88 11.63 -12.39
CA GLY A 27 -3.73 10.47 -12.56
C GLY A 27 -3.50 9.38 -11.51
N ALA A 28 -3.01 9.73 -10.32
CA ALA A 28 -3.01 8.81 -9.17
C ALA A 28 -4.43 8.35 -8.83
N ASN A 29 -4.56 7.17 -8.28
CA ASN A 29 -5.84 6.63 -7.82
C ASN A 29 -5.97 6.70 -6.30
N TYR A 30 -4.87 6.41 -5.61
CA TYR A 30 -4.76 6.37 -4.17
C TYR A 30 -3.74 7.40 -3.70
N LEU A 31 -3.73 7.69 -2.43
CA LEU A 31 -2.61 8.31 -1.72
C LEU A 31 -2.22 7.36 -0.61
N HIS A 32 -1.03 6.78 -0.71
CA HIS A 32 -0.50 5.84 0.28
C HIS A 32 0.14 6.59 1.44
N LEU A 33 -0.27 6.27 2.66
CA LEU A 33 0.03 7.02 3.88
C LEU A 33 0.72 6.12 4.90
N ASP A 34 2.07 6.12 4.85
CA ASP A 34 2.94 5.30 5.70
C ASP A 34 3.03 5.88 7.12
N VAL A 35 2.28 5.31 8.05
CA VAL A 35 2.27 5.70 9.48
C VAL A 35 3.24 4.82 10.26
N MET A 36 4.22 5.45 10.91
CA MET A 36 5.31 4.77 11.64
C MET A 36 5.44 5.33 13.05
N ASP A 37 5.60 4.46 14.06
CA ASP A 37 5.62 4.81 15.49
C ASP A 37 6.99 4.77 16.15
N GLY A 38 8.04 4.37 15.42
CA GLY A 38 9.39 4.21 15.99
C GLY A 38 9.57 2.96 16.87
N HIS A 39 8.55 2.09 16.96
CA HIS A 39 8.58 0.84 17.71
C HIS A 39 8.48 -0.37 16.80
N PHE A 40 7.45 -0.45 15.97
CA PHE A 40 7.30 -1.53 14.97
C PHE A 40 8.39 -1.42 13.90
N VAL A 41 8.70 -0.19 13.47
CA VAL A 41 9.81 0.12 12.57
C VAL A 41 10.71 1.19 13.20
N PRO A 42 12.03 1.23 12.87
CA PRO A 42 12.98 2.17 13.49
C PRO A 42 12.91 3.58 12.86
N ASN A 43 11.70 4.07 12.62
CA ASN A 43 11.43 5.39 12.04
C ASN A 43 10.09 5.92 12.56
N ILE A 44 9.96 7.25 12.62
CA ILE A 44 8.71 7.96 12.91
C ILE A 44 8.36 8.80 11.70
N SER A 45 7.13 8.69 11.19
CA SER A 45 6.69 9.47 10.03
C SER A 45 5.69 10.56 10.42
N PHE A 46 4.42 10.27 10.33
CA PHE A 46 3.32 11.16 10.64
C PHE A 46 2.11 10.36 11.16
N GLY A 47 1.08 11.05 11.62
CA GLY A 47 -0.11 10.40 12.18
C GLY A 47 -1.41 11.05 11.71
N ALA A 48 -2.51 10.69 12.38
CA ALA A 48 -3.87 11.12 12.05
C ALA A 48 -4.04 12.65 11.93
N GLY A 49 -3.27 13.43 12.69
CA GLY A 49 -3.31 14.89 12.63
C GLY A 49 -2.93 15.43 11.26
N LEU A 50 -1.83 14.94 10.65
CA LEU A 50 -1.42 15.33 9.30
C LEU A 50 -2.46 14.84 8.28
N ILE A 51 -2.93 13.59 8.40
CA ILE A 51 -3.91 12.99 7.48
C ILE A 51 -5.19 13.84 7.46
N SER A 52 -5.70 14.25 8.62
CA SER A 52 -6.89 15.10 8.70
C SER A 52 -6.67 16.49 8.06
N CYS A 53 -5.46 17.04 8.12
CA CYS A 53 -5.13 18.32 7.49
C CYS A 53 -5.11 18.24 5.96
N ILE A 54 -4.65 17.13 5.39
CA ILE A 54 -4.56 16.97 3.93
C ILE A 54 -5.87 16.46 3.30
N ARG A 55 -6.74 15.78 4.05
CA ARG A 55 -7.99 15.21 3.56
C ARG A 55 -8.87 16.19 2.76
N PRO A 56 -9.09 17.44 3.21
CA PRO A 56 -9.94 18.40 2.48
C PRO A 56 -9.35 18.89 1.14
N HIS A 57 -8.11 18.53 0.81
CA HIS A 57 -7.38 19.05 -0.34
C HIS A 57 -7.28 18.10 -1.52
N THR A 58 -7.90 16.90 -1.44
CA THR A 58 -7.83 15.90 -2.50
C THR A 58 -9.03 14.94 -2.43
N ASN A 59 -9.39 14.36 -3.58
CA ASN A 59 -10.36 13.27 -3.68
C ASN A 59 -9.69 11.90 -3.83
N LEU A 60 -8.37 11.80 -3.75
CA LEU A 60 -7.67 10.53 -3.78
C LEU A 60 -8.14 9.62 -2.66
N PHE A 61 -8.20 8.33 -2.93
CA PHE A 61 -8.49 7.30 -1.93
C PHE A 61 -7.33 7.20 -0.94
N PHE A 62 -7.61 7.43 0.36
CA PHE A 62 -6.58 7.39 1.41
C PHE A 62 -6.36 5.96 1.89
N ASP A 63 -5.24 5.40 1.45
CA ASP A 63 -4.74 4.10 1.85
C ASP A 63 -3.77 4.28 3.03
N VAL A 64 -4.30 4.07 4.23
CA VAL A 64 -3.54 4.30 5.48
C VAL A 64 -2.87 3.01 5.90
N HIS A 65 -1.54 2.98 5.76
CA HIS A 65 -0.68 1.85 6.07
C HIS A 65 -0.04 2.03 7.45
N LEU A 66 -0.46 1.20 8.41
CA LEU A 66 -0.05 1.26 9.80
C LEU A 66 1.16 0.35 10.08
N MET A 67 2.34 0.90 10.07
CA MET A 67 3.58 0.29 10.56
C MET A 67 3.80 0.66 12.03
N ILE A 68 2.85 0.26 12.88
CA ILE A 68 2.82 0.59 14.32
C ILE A 68 2.54 -0.64 15.17
N SER A 69 2.99 -0.62 16.42
CA SER A 69 2.95 -1.76 17.35
C SER A 69 1.57 -2.07 17.94
N ASP A 70 0.63 -1.14 17.92
CA ASP A 70 -0.74 -1.34 18.45
C ASP A 70 -1.75 -0.64 17.53
N PRO A 71 -2.05 -1.24 16.35
CA PRO A 71 -2.94 -0.61 15.37
C PRO A 71 -4.36 -0.38 15.89
N LEU A 72 -4.94 -1.33 16.65
CA LEU A 72 -6.32 -1.22 17.15
C LEU A 72 -6.55 0.02 18.01
N LYS A 73 -5.58 0.42 18.79
CA LYS A 73 -5.65 1.60 19.66
C LYS A 73 -5.89 2.90 18.88
N TYR A 74 -5.44 2.97 17.64
CA TYR A 74 -5.43 4.21 16.85
C TYR A 74 -6.42 4.23 15.69
N VAL A 75 -7.05 3.11 15.36
CA VAL A 75 -7.98 2.97 14.22
C VAL A 75 -9.03 4.09 14.18
N ASP A 76 -9.70 4.38 15.30
CA ASP A 76 -10.74 5.42 15.36
C ASP A 76 -10.20 6.82 15.01
N SER A 77 -8.94 7.08 15.35
CA SER A 77 -8.29 8.35 15.02
C SER A 77 -8.03 8.48 13.51
N PHE A 78 -7.68 7.38 12.84
CA PHE A 78 -7.44 7.36 11.40
C PHE A 78 -8.75 7.39 10.61
N ILE A 79 -9.80 6.70 11.07
CA ILE A 79 -11.15 6.81 10.50
C ILE A 79 -11.61 8.28 10.54
N LYS A 80 -11.51 8.92 11.71
CA LYS A 80 -11.88 10.34 11.89
C LYS A 80 -11.01 11.28 11.04
N ALA A 81 -9.78 10.92 10.77
CA ALA A 81 -8.87 11.68 9.91
C ALA A 81 -9.21 11.56 8.41
N GLY A 82 -10.09 10.63 8.04
CA GLY A 82 -10.56 10.44 6.67
C GLY A 82 -9.87 9.33 5.90
N ALA A 83 -9.38 8.29 6.59
CA ALA A 83 -8.93 7.05 5.95
C ALA A 83 -10.08 6.40 5.17
N ASP A 84 -9.80 5.92 3.96
CA ASP A 84 -10.75 5.14 3.15
C ASP A 84 -10.51 3.62 3.31
N ILE A 85 -9.28 3.24 3.64
CA ILE A 85 -8.90 1.89 4.05
C ILE A 85 -7.79 1.98 5.11
N ILE A 86 -7.75 1.02 6.02
CA ILE A 86 -6.68 0.88 7.01
C ILE A 86 -6.02 -0.47 6.83
N THR A 87 -4.72 -0.46 6.57
CA THR A 87 -3.88 -1.66 6.47
C THR A 87 -2.96 -1.76 7.68
N PHE A 88 -2.90 -2.92 8.33
CA PHE A 88 -1.98 -3.20 9.42
C PHE A 88 -1.07 -4.38 9.08
N HIS A 89 0.06 -4.51 9.77
CA HIS A 89 0.98 -5.61 9.59
C HIS A 89 0.55 -6.87 10.33
N TYR A 90 0.63 -8.03 9.66
CA TYR A 90 0.45 -9.35 10.26
C TYR A 90 1.31 -9.52 11.51
N GLU A 91 2.55 -9.03 11.45
CA GLU A 91 3.56 -9.16 12.49
C GLU A 91 3.36 -8.18 13.66
N SER A 92 2.49 -7.19 13.54
CA SER A 92 2.28 -6.16 14.56
C SER A 92 1.29 -6.55 15.68
N VAL A 93 0.62 -7.70 15.54
CA VAL A 93 -0.44 -8.15 16.47
C VAL A 93 -0.37 -9.64 16.74
N GLU A 94 -0.88 -10.07 17.90
CA GLU A 94 -0.90 -11.49 18.28
C GLU A 94 -1.95 -12.31 17.51
N ASP A 95 -3.13 -11.73 17.26
CA ASP A 95 -4.23 -12.37 16.51
C ASP A 95 -4.66 -11.48 15.34
N PRO A 96 -4.02 -11.66 14.15
CA PRO A 96 -4.32 -10.86 12.97
C PRO A 96 -5.77 -11.01 12.47
N MET A 97 -6.39 -12.18 12.64
CA MET A 97 -7.76 -12.40 12.19
C MET A 97 -8.77 -11.68 13.11
N ALA A 98 -8.57 -11.73 14.41
CA ALA A 98 -9.40 -10.98 15.35
C ALA A 98 -9.23 -9.47 15.14
N THR A 99 -8.00 -9.00 14.92
CA THR A 99 -7.68 -7.60 14.62
C THR A 99 -8.39 -7.12 13.36
N LEU A 100 -8.29 -7.88 12.26
CA LEU A 100 -8.99 -7.57 11.00
C LEU A 100 -10.50 -7.42 11.21
N LYS A 101 -11.12 -8.39 11.90
CA LYS A 101 -12.56 -8.37 12.19
C LYS A 101 -12.94 -7.17 13.08
N ALA A 102 -12.13 -6.83 14.06
CA ALA A 102 -12.37 -5.69 14.95
C ALA A 102 -12.30 -4.34 14.19
N ILE A 103 -11.39 -4.21 13.23
CA ILE A 103 -11.31 -3.02 12.37
C ILE A 103 -12.52 -2.97 11.44
N LYS A 104 -12.86 -4.06 10.76
CA LYS A 104 -14.03 -4.13 9.86
C LYS A 104 -15.36 -3.89 10.57
N ALA A 105 -15.47 -4.25 11.84
CA ALA A 105 -16.64 -3.95 12.68
C ALA A 105 -16.87 -2.44 12.91
N LYS A 106 -15.88 -1.60 12.59
CA LYS A 106 -15.98 -0.13 12.60
C LYS A 106 -16.43 0.44 11.23
N GLU A 107 -16.90 -0.42 10.32
CA GLU A 107 -17.43 -0.07 8.99
C GLU A 107 -16.39 0.60 8.06
N ILE A 108 -15.10 0.29 8.25
CA ILE A 108 -14.03 0.70 7.34
C ILE A 108 -13.41 -0.52 6.66
N PRO A 109 -13.08 -0.45 5.36
CA PRO A 109 -12.27 -1.46 4.69
C PRO A 109 -10.95 -1.69 5.42
N CYS A 110 -10.53 -2.96 5.50
CA CYS A 110 -9.31 -3.32 6.20
C CYS A 110 -8.40 -4.20 5.34
N GLY A 111 -7.14 -3.76 5.19
CA GLY A 111 -6.05 -4.51 4.59
C GLY A 111 -5.15 -5.16 5.62
N ILE A 112 -4.37 -6.14 5.15
CA ILE A 112 -3.31 -6.77 5.95
C ILE A 112 -2.03 -6.86 5.14
N ALA A 113 -0.90 -6.46 5.75
CA ALA A 113 0.42 -6.44 5.15
C ALA A 113 1.34 -7.50 5.73
N ILE A 114 2.30 -7.97 4.93
CA ILE A 114 3.42 -8.82 5.37
C ILE A 114 4.76 -8.24 4.98
N SER A 115 5.74 -8.39 5.87
CA SER A 115 7.13 -8.00 5.66
C SER A 115 7.89 -8.98 4.75
N PRO A 116 9.07 -8.61 4.21
CA PRO A 116 9.84 -9.48 3.29
C PRO A 116 10.20 -10.86 3.88
N LYS A 117 10.34 -10.99 5.18
CA LYS A 117 10.69 -12.25 5.84
C LYS A 117 9.51 -13.16 6.15
N THR A 118 8.29 -12.63 6.15
CA THR A 118 7.06 -13.38 6.45
C THR A 118 6.60 -14.17 5.23
N PRO A 119 6.31 -15.47 5.33
CA PRO A 119 5.89 -16.28 4.19
C PRO A 119 4.50 -15.90 3.70
N ALA A 120 4.24 -16.11 2.39
CA ALA A 120 2.97 -15.75 1.76
C ALA A 120 1.76 -16.48 2.33
N GLU A 121 1.97 -17.71 2.78
CA GLU A 121 0.94 -18.66 3.24
C GLU A 121 0.15 -18.13 4.45
N VAL A 122 0.76 -17.24 5.25
CA VAL A 122 0.07 -16.62 6.39
C VAL A 122 -1.09 -15.73 5.95
N LEU A 123 -1.07 -15.24 4.69
CA LEU A 123 -2.15 -14.43 4.11
C LEU A 123 -3.28 -15.26 3.48
N PHE A 124 -3.09 -16.55 3.21
CA PHE A 124 -4.12 -17.37 2.57
C PHE A 124 -5.46 -17.40 3.33
N PRO A 125 -5.49 -17.47 4.67
CA PRO A 125 -6.75 -17.38 5.42
C PRO A 125 -7.48 -16.03 5.29
N PHE A 126 -6.79 -14.99 4.84
CA PHE A 126 -7.34 -13.64 4.69
C PHE A 126 -7.89 -13.36 3.28
N VAL A 127 -7.63 -14.25 2.31
CA VAL A 127 -8.18 -14.16 0.96
C VAL A 127 -9.71 -14.23 1.03
N GLY A 128 -10.38 -13.20 0.53
CA GLY A 128 -11.84 -13.05 0.59
C GLY A 128 -12.38 -12.55 1.94
N VAL A 129 -11.52 -12.33 2.93
CA VAL A 129 -11.89 -11.74 4.24
C VAL A 129 -11.36 -10.31 4.36
N ALA A 130 -10.09 -10.11 4.04
CA ALA A 130 -9.49 -8.77 3.94
C ALA A 130 -9.94 -8.09 2.64
N ASP A 131 -10.04 -6.76 2.68
CA ASP A 131 -10.38 -5.96 1.50
C ASP A 131 -9.16 -5.66 0.62
N MET A 132 -7.96 -5.81 1.18
CA MET A 132 -6.68 -5.67 0.48
C MET A 132 -5.60 -6.52 1.16
N LEU A 133 -4.73 -7.13 0.35
CA LEU A 133 -3.53 -7.82 0.81
C LEU A 133 -2.31 -7.03 0.32
N VAL A 134 -1.34 -6.79 1.20
CA VAL A 134 -0.15 -6.01 0.89
C VAL A 134 1.10 -6.84 1.10
N VAL A 135 1.97 -6.86 0.09
CA VAL A 135 3.29 -7.48 0.18
C VAL A 135 4.35 -6.38 0.16
N MET A 136 5.06 -6.25 1.28
CA MET A 136 6.22 -5.38 1.31
C MET A 136 7.32 -5.95 0.41
N THR A 137 7.81 -5.13 -0.50
CA THR A 137 8.91 -5.46 -1.41
C THR A 137 10.23 -4.81 -0.99
N VAL A 138 10.24 -4.18 0.18
CA VAL A 138 11.41 -3.66 0.92
C VAL A 138 11.22 -3.91 2.41
N GLU A 139 12.28 -3.82 3.21
CA GLU A 139 12.11 -3.79 4.67
C GLU A 139 11.33 -2.52 5.06
N PRO A 140 10.22 -2.66 5.84
CA PRO A 140 9.42 -1.51 6.23
C PRO A 140 10.20 -0.51 7.09
N GLY A 141 9.87 0.79 6.97
CA GLY A 141 10.44 1.85 7.80
C GLY A 141 11.12 2.99 7.04
N PHE A 142 11.65 2.78 5.85
CA PHE A 142 12.34 3.83 5.08
C PHE A 142 11.96 3.80 3.61
N GLY A 143 11.80 4.99 3.02
CA GLY A 143 11.63 5.15 1.58
C GLY A 143 12.96 5.07 0.80
N GLY A 144 12.86 4.96 -0.53
CA GLY A 144 14.02 5.03 -1.45
C GLY A 144 14.87 3.77 -1.51
N GLN A 145 14.39 2.64 -1.00
CA GLN A 145 15.03 1.33 -1.11
C GLN A 145 14.76 0.71 -2.49
N SER A 146 15.61 -0.23 -2.91
CA SER A 146 15.39 -1.04 -4.10
C SER A 146 14.46 -2.20 -3.79
N LEU A 147 13.59 -2.54 -4.75
CA LEU A 147 12.71 -3.70 -4.68
C LEU A 147 13.52 -4.99 -4.46
N ILE A 148 13.06 -5.84 -3.56
CA ILE A 148 13.55 -7.19 -3.29
C ILE A 148 12.80 -8.16 -4.22
N PRO A 149 13.44 -8.68 -5.30
CA PRO A 149 12.74 -9.46 -6.33
C PRO A 149 12.04 -10.71 -5.80
N GLU A 150 12.61 -11.35 -4.78
CA GLU A 150 12.08 -12.57 -4.16
C GLU A 150 10.69 -12.36 -3.53
N CYS A 151 10.35 -11.11 -3.16
CA CYS A 151 9.02 -10.79 -2.64
C CYS A 151 7.93 -10.97 -3.71
N LEU A 152 8.27 -10.88 -5.01
CA LEU A 152 7.32 -11.10 -6.08
C LEU A 152 6.84 -12.56 -6.17
N ASP A 153 7.61 -13.52 -5.68
CA ASP A 153 7.17 -14.93 -5.60
C ASP A 153 6.00 -15.07 -4.61
N LYS A 154 5.99 -14.27 -3.53
CA LYS A 154 4.85 -14.22 -2.60
C LYS A 154 3.61 -13.65 -3.27
N VAL A 155 3.78 -12.59 -4.07
CA VAL A 155 2.67 -11.99 -4.85
C VAL A 155 2.06 -13.04 -5.77
N ARG A 156 2.89 -13.80 -6.50
CA ARG A 156 2.45 -14.91 -7.36
C ARG A 156 1.70 -15.98 -6.59
N ALA A 157 2.23 -16.38 -5.43
CA ALA A 157 1.61 -17.42 -4.59
C ALA A 157 0.23 -16.97 -4.09
N ILE A 158 0.10 -15.75 -3.58
CA ILE A 158 -1.17 -15.18 -3.09
C ILE A 158 -2.17 -15.05 -4.24
N ARG A 159 -1.76 -14.54 -5.41
CA ARG A 159 -2.65 -14.39 -6.56
C ARG A 159 -3.16 -15.75 -7.06
N ARG A 160 -2.28 -16.74 -7.20
CA ARG A 160 -2.65 -18.10 -7.59
C ARG A 160 -3.61 -18.75 -6.60
N TYR A 161 -3.34 -18.56 -5.30
CA TYR A 161 -4.25 -19.07 -4.26
C TYR A 161 -5.64 -18.43 -4.39
N ALA A 162 -5.72 -17.11 -4.52
CA ALA A 162 -7.00 -16.41 -4.69
C ALA A 162 -7.77 -16.89 -5.93
N GLN A 163 -7.07 -17.05 -7.06
CA GLN A 163 -7.67 -17.60 -8.30
C GLN A 163 -8.18 -19.03 -8.12
N SER A 164 -7.43 -19.89 -7.41
CA SER A 164 -7.87 -21.25 -7.13
C SER A 164 -9.15 -21.31 -6.31
N GLN A 165 -9.43 -20.26 -5.52
CA GLN A 165 -10.65 -20.11 -4.74
C GLN A 165 -11.77 -19.35 -5.52
N GLY A 166 -11.49 -18.87 -6.73
CA GLY A 166 -12.42 -18.05 -7.51
C GLY A 166 -12.66 -16.66 -6.92
N ILE A 167 -11.72 -16.14 -6.14
CA ILE A 167 -11.83 -14.87 -5.43
C ILE A 167 -10.97 -13.80 -6.12
N ASP A 168 -11.58 -12.68 -6.52
CA ASP A 168 -10.83 -11.50 -6.93
C ASP A 168 -10.39 -10.70 -5.70
N ILE A 169 -9.12 -10.24 -5.72
CA ILE A 169 -8.51 -9.54 -4.59
C ILE A 169 -7.80 -8.25 -5.05
N LYS A 170 -7.81 -7.25 -4.20
CA LYS A 170 -6.83 -6.17 -4.25
C LYS A 170 -5.53 -6.69 -3.67
N LEU A 171 -4.48 -6.73 -4.49
CA LEU A 171 -3.16 -7.19 -4.11
C LEU A 171 -2.17 -6.07 -4.40
N GLU A 172 -1.69 -5.47 -3.33
CA GLU A 172 -0.79 -4.34 -3.37
C GLU A 172 0.66 -4.78 -3.14
N VAL A 173 1.57 -4.09 -3.79
CA VAL A 173 3.01 -4.17 -3.53
C VAL A 173 3.54 -2.80 -3.12
N ASP A 174 4.34 -2.79 -2.06
CA ASP A 174 4.91 -1.56 -1.51
C ASP A 174 6.41 -1.69 -1.29
N GLY A 175 7.15 -0.83 -1.99
CA GLY A 175 8.59 -0.65 -1.83
C GLY A 175 9.42 -0.79 -3.10
N GLY A 176 10.12 0.29 -3.46
CA GLY A 176 11.07 0.30 -4.56
C GLY A 176 10.45 0.21 -5.96
N ILE A 177 9.16 0.58 -6.12
CA ILE A 177 8.42 0.46 -7.36
C ILE A 177 8.60 1.72 -8.23
N GLY A 178 8.80 1.51 -9.53
CA GLY A 178 8.90 2.55 -10.55
C GLY A 178 8.59 2.01 -11.95
N GLU A 179 8.81 2.84 -12.99
CA GLU A 179 8.55 2.44 -14.38
C GLU A 179 9.38 1.23 -14.82
N ASP A 180 10.60 1.07 -14.28
CA ASP A 180 11.55 0.02 -14.68
C ASP A 180 11.15 -1.39 -14.18
N ASN A 181 10.29 -1.49 -13.17
CA ASN A 181 9.94 -2.76 -12.54
C ASN A 181 8.43 -2.99 -12.35
N ALA A 182 7.59 -2.05 -12.76
CA ALA A 182 6.13 -2.18 -12.67
C ALA A 182 5.61 -3.44 -13.40
N SER A 183 6.20 -3.79 -14.56
CA SER A 183 5.85 -5.01 -15.31
C SER A 183 6.04 -6.27 -14.48
N TYR A 184 7.15 -6.39 -13.77
CA TYR A 184 7.42 -7.58 -12.92
C TYR A 184 6.40 -7.72 -11.79
N CYS A 185 5.95 -6.58 -11.24
CA CYS A 185 4.93 -6.57 -10.18
C CYS A 185 3.56 -7.03 -10.72
N THR A 186 3.17 -6.54 -11.91
CA THR A 186 1.89 -6.90 -12.54
C THR A 186 1.89 -8.34 -13.07
N GLU A 187 2.98 -8.80 -13.66
CA GLU A 187 3.20 -10.20 -14.02
C GLU A 187 3.12 -11.15 -12.81
N ALA A 188 3.55 -10.68 -11.66
CA ALA A 188 3.40 -11.43 -10.41
C ALA A 188 1.96 -11.46 -9.90
N GLY A 189 1.08 -10.58 -10.38
CA GLY A 189 -0.34 -10.54 -10.03
C GLY A 189 -0.76 -9.37 -9.15
N ALA A 190 0.12 -8.39 -8.89
CA ALA A 190 -0.26 -7.17 -8.22
C ALA A 190 -1.19 -6.32 -9.10
N ASN A 191 -2.15 -5.64 -8.49
CA ASN A 191 -3.05 -4.71 -9.16
C ASN A 191 -3.11 -3.32 -8.48
N ILE A 192 -2.30 -3.12 -7.42
CA ILE A 192 -2.04 -1.82 -6.81
C ILE A 192 -0.53 -1.70 -6.63
N LEU A 193 0.05 -0.60 -7.12
CA LEU A 193 1.49 -0.33 -7.05
C LEU A 193 1.73 0.93 -6.23
N VAL A 194 2.42 0.79 -5.10
CA VAL A 194 2.87 1.91 -4.28
C VAL A 194 4.21 2.42 -4.79
N ALA A 195 4.27 3.68 -5.18
CA ALA A 195 5.48 4.30 -5.70
C ALA A 195 5.77 5.64 -4.99
N GLY A 196 6.92 5.74 -4.35
CA GLY A 196 7.36 6.95 -3.64
C GLY A 196 8.27 7.83 -4.50
N SER A 197 9.57 7.64 -4.34
CA SER A 197 10.59 8.49 -4.98
C SER A 197 10.49 8.54 -6.51
N ALA A 198 10.06 7.47 -7.17
CA ALA A 198 9.86 7.42 -8.61
C ALA A 198 8.83 8.46 -9.09
N LEU A 199 7.85 8.81 -8.25
CA LEU A 199 6.81 9.78 -8.57
C LEU A 199 7.09 11.18 -8.01
N PHE A 200 7.49 11.27 -6.74
CA PHE A 200 7.67 12.58 -6.10
C PHE A 200 8.95 13.30 -6.51
N LYS A 201 10.04 12.57 -6.84
CA LYS A 201 11.31 13.19 -7.25
C LYS A 201 11.42 13.48 -8.76
N THR A 202 10.46 13.04 -9.57
CA THR A 202 10.45 13.36 -11.00
C THR A 202 9.67 14.63 -11.31
N LYS A 203 10.05 15.31 -12.39
CA LYS A 203 9.28 16.41 -12.98
C LYS A 203 8.14 15.92 -13.90
N ARG A 204 8.05 14.60 -14.16
CA ARG A 204 7.11 13.99 -15.12
C ARG A 204 6.30 12.84 -14.49
N PRO A 205 5.64 13.03 -13.34
CA PRO A 205 4.93 11.93 -12.67
C PRO A 205 3.82 11.33 -13.54
N ARG A 206 3.12 12.15 -14.34
CA ARG A 206 2.12 11.66 -15.30
C ARG A 206 2.69 10.66 -16.30
N SER A 207 3.87 10.95 -16.86
CA SER A 207 4.52 10.05 -17.83
C SER A 207 4.95 8.74 -17.16
N VAL A 208 5.48 8.81 -15.94
CA VAL A 208 5.87 7.61 -15.17
C VAL A 208 4.65 6.76 -14.86
N MET A 209 3.54 7.35 -14.38
CA MET A 209 2.31 6.61 -14.12
C MET A 209 1.70 6.00 -15.39
N ALA A 210 1.79 6.71 -16.52
CA ALA A 210 1.34 6.18 -17.81
C ALA A 210 2.17 4.96 -18.23
N ALA A 211 3.50 5.04 -18.14
CA ALA A 211 4.41 3.93 -18.44
C ALA A 211 4.13 2.71 -17.53
N MET A 212 3.91 2.92 -16.23
CA MET A 212 3.55 1.85 -15.30
C MET A 212 2.24 1.15 -15.70
N ARG A 213 1.24 1.90 -16.17
CA ARG A 213 -0.04 1.32 -16.64
C ARG A 213 0.11 0.57 -17.96
N GLU A 214 0.91 1.10 -18.88
CA GLU A 214 1.22 0.48 -20.17
C GLU A 214 1.93 -0.86 -19.96
N ALA A 215 2.93 -0.89 -19.08
CA ALA A 215 3.62 -2.11 -18.66
C ALA A 215 2.66 -3.18 -18.11
N ALA A 216 1.63 -2.79 -17.37
CA ALA A 216 0.62 -3.71 -16.84
C ALA A 216 -0.31 -4.31 -17.91
N VAL A 217 -0.54 -3.59 -19.02
CA VAL A 217 -1.33 -4.09 -20.16
C VAL A 217 -0.51 -5.06 -21.00
N GLU A 218 0.76 -4.77 -21.21
CA GLU A 218 1.69 -5.60 -21.98
C GLU A 218 2.10 -6.88 -21.24
N HIS A 219 2.14 -6.82 -19.91
CA HIS A 219 2.60 -7.88 -19.03
C HIS A 219 1.54 -8.21 -17.94
N PRO A 220 0.36 -8.75 -18.32
CA PRO A 220 -0.65 -9.15 -17.34
C PRO A 220 -0.23 -10.44 -16.63
N PHE A 221 -0.77 -10.64 -15.42
CA PHE A 221 -0.63 -11.93 -14.74
C PHE A 221 -1.33 -13.03 -15.55
N ILE A 222 -0.53 -14.01 -15.98
CA ILE A 222 -1.00 -15.22 -16.66
C ILE A 222 -0.87 -16.35 -15.62
N GLY A 223 -2.02 -16.76 -15.04
CA GLY A 223 -2.14 -17.73 -13.96
C GLY A 223 -1.72 -19.15 -14.32
#